data_b4b92ea085e572171d5046c27aae45d0
#
_entry.id   b4b92ea085e572171d5046c27aae45d0
#
_cell.length_a   1.000
_cell.length_b   1.000
_cell.length_c   1.000
_cell.angle_alpha   90.00
_cell.angle_beta   90.00
_cell.angle_gamma   90.00
#
_symmetry.space_group_name_H-M   'P 1'
#
loop_
_entity.id
_entity.type
_entity.pdbx_description
1 polymer ?
#
loop_
_entity_poly.entity_id
_entity_poly.type
_entity_poly.pdbx_seq_one_letter_code
_entity_poly.pdbx_strand_id
1 'polypeptide(L)'
;KRLRTLKHREHKPFALLCRDLDVASDLVHLSDHAKIQLQSNTRPIMLAMAKQADQFPGVNPGTDRLGVMLPYTPIQHLIFDACEQLDCQRVDVLVMTSANISNEPLIHKNTDALEHMAGICDAILWHDREIVRSVDDSVLMSMQIEEREEVILPMRRARGFVPATLPLPTSVATPGLCVGGELKNTVALVRDNKVILSHHIGDLTHTKSYHYFQQVIEDLC
;
A
#
# COMPACT_ATOMS: atom_id res chain seq x y z
N LYS A 1 19.81 1.33 2.43
CA LYS A 1 20.22 1.05 3.83
C LYS A 1 19.77 2.17 4.77
N ARG A 2 20.12 3.47 4.53
CA ARG A 2 19.80 4.62 5.41
C ARG A 2 18.32 4.66 5.78
N LEU A 3 17.39 4.62 4.81
CA LEU A 3 15.94 4.66 5.07
C LEU A 3 15.49 3.50 5.98
N ARG A 4 16.05 2.30 5.82
CA ARG A 4 15.74 1.14 6.64
C ARG A 4 16.16 1.34 8.09
N THR A 5 17.36 1.88 8.31
CA THR A 5 17.86 2.22 9.65
C THR A 5 16.99 3.30 10.31
N LEU A 6 16.71 4.39 9.59
CA LEU A 6 15.92 5.52 10.12
C LEU A 6 14.46 5.12 10.48
N LYS A 7 13.90 4.17 9.74
CA LYS A 7 12.54 3.66 10.00
C LYS A 7 12.49 2.45 10.93
N HIS A 8 13.62 1.99 11.47
CA HIS A 8 13.71 0.77 12.30
C HIS A 8 12.99 -0.43 11.64
N ARG A 9 13.22 -0.61 10.32
CA ARG A 9 12.49 -1.56 9.48
C ARG A 9 13.44 -2.64 8.97
N GLU A 10 13.68 -3.67 9.78
CA GLU A 10 14.70 -4.68 9.50
C GLU A 10 14.33 -5.61 8.34
N HIS A 11 13.15 -6.21 8.37
CA HIS A 11 12.77 -7.29 7.45
C HIS A 11 11.66 -6.92 6.46
N LYS A 12 10.78 -5.98 6.81
CA LYS A 12 9.61 -5.65 5.97
C LYS A 12 10.04 -5.03 4.63
N PRO A 13 9.68 -5.59 3.45
CA PRO A 13 10.07 -5.06 2.15
C PRO A 13 9.55 -3.64 1.91
N PHE A 14 10.24 -2.87 1.06
CA PHE A 14 9.75 -1.63 0.48
C PHE A 14 9.06 -1.90 -0.85
N ALA A 15 8.18 -1.00 -1.26
CA ALA A 15 7.64 -0.99 -2.60
C ALA A 15 8.54 -0.15 -3.54
N LEU A 16 8.46 -0.43 -4.83
CA LEU A 16 9.09 0.31 -5.90
C LEU A 16 8.00 1.01 -6.72
N LEU A 17 8.03 2.35 -6.75
CA LEU A 17 7.24 3.14 -7.65
C LEU A 17 7.97 3.19 -8.99
N CYS A 18 7.43 2.53 -9.99
CA CYS A 18 7.96 2.51 -11.35
C CYS A 18 7.31 3.63 -12.17
N ARG A 19 8.08 4.32 -13.01
CA ARG A 19 7.57 5.40 -13.87
C ARG A 19 6.36 4.97 -14.68
N ASP A 20 6.43 3.78 -15.27
CA ASP A 20 5.41 3.21 -16.14
C ASP A 20 5.38 1.67 -16.05
N LEU A 21 4.51 1.04 -16.85
CA LEU A 21 4.36 -0.41 -16.89
C LEU A 21 5.57 -1.11 -17.49
N ASP A 22 6.25 -0.51 -18.44
CA ASP A 22 7.41 -1.10 -19.10
C ASP A 22 8.55 -1.25 -18.08
N VAL A 23 8.84 -0.20 -17.33
CA VAL A 23 9.80 -0.25 -16.21
C VAL A 23 9.42 -1.31 -15.18
N ALA A 24 8.15 -1.39 -14.78
CA ALA A 24 7.70 -2.43 -13.85
C ALA A 24 7.88 -3.84 -14.44
N SER A 25 7.57 -4.01 -15.74
CA SER A 25 7.72 -5.29 -16.45
C SER A 25 9.18 -5.70 -16.62
N ASP A 26 10.11 -4.76 -16.65
CA ASP A 26 11.55 -5.07 -16.67
C ASP A 26 12.07 -5.61 -15.34
N LEU A 27 11.44 -5.24 -14.24
CA LEU A 27 11.86 -5.63 -12.88
C LEU A 27 11.28 -6.97 -12.42
N VAL A 28 10.03 -7.26 -12.78
CA VAL A 28 9.29 -8.43 -12.28
C VAL A 28 8.57 -9.17 -13.39
N HIS A 29 8.28 -10.45 -13.16
CA HIS A 29 7.43 -11.24 -14.05
C HIS A 29 5.96 -10.85 -13.83
N LEU A 30 5.33 -10.28 -14.84
CA LEU A 30 3.92 -9.88 -14.82
C LEU A 30 3.16 -10.59 -15.92
N SER A 31 2.09 -11.29 -15.57
CA SER A 31 1.10 -11.74 -16.53
C SER A 31 0.28 -10.57 -17.08
N ASP A 32 -0.48 -10.81 -18.12
CA ASP A 32 -1.39 -9.78 -18.65
C ASP A 32 -2.47 -9.40 -17.64
N HIS A 33 -2.93 -10.34 -16.82
CA HIS A 33 -3.87 -10.06 -15.73
C HIS A 33 -3.24 -9.16 -14.66
N ALA A 34 -2.00 -9.42 -14.24
CA ALA A 34 -1.28 -8.57 -13.28
C ALA A 34 -1.03 -7.16 -13.85
N LYS A 35 -0.71 -7.03 -15.14
CA LYS A 35 -0.56 -5.73 -15.83
C LYS A 35 -1.86 -4.94 -15.83
N ILE A 36 -3.00 -5.59 -16.15
CA ILE A 36 -4.33 -4.96 -16.09
C ILE A 36 -4.63 -4.45 -14.68
N GLN A 37 -4.36 -5.25 -13.65
CA GLN A 37 -4.57 -4.83 -12.26
C GLN A 37 -3.68 -3.64 -11.86
N LEU A 38 -2.40 -3.64 -12.24
CA LEU A 38 -1.48 -2.52 -12.00
C LEU A 38 -1.95 -1.21 -12.65
N GLN A 39 -2.54 -1.30 -13.83
CA GLN A 39 -3.04 -0.14 -14.58
C GLN A 39 -4.47 0.27 -14.20
N SER A 40 -5.17 -0.55 -13.40
CA SER A 40 -6.54 -0.26 -12.97
C SER A 40 -6.62 1.00 -12.11
N ASN A 41 -7.82 1.51 -11.87
CA ASN A 41 -8.06 2.66 -11.00
C ASN A 41 -7.60 2.42 -9.54
N THR A 42 -7.43 1.17 -9.14
CA THR A 42 -6.96 0.82 -7.81
C THR A 42 -5.46 1.01 -7.63
N ARG A 43 -4.67 0.97 -8.73
CA ARG A 43 -3.19 1.17 -8.71
C ARG A 43 -2.52 0.50 -7.51
N PRO A 44 -2.66 -0.82 -7.32
CA PRO A 44 -2.16 -1.51 -6.14
C PRO A 44 -0.63 -1.65 -6.17
N ILE A 45 -0.05 -2.01 -5.03
CA ILE A 45 1.27 -2.62 -5.00
C ILE A 45 1.09 -4.08 -5.44
N MET A 46 1.77 -4.50 -6.50
CA MET A 46 1.79 -5.88 -6.99
C MET A 46 3.07 -6.58 -6.50
N LEU A 47 2.92 -7.61 -5.68
CA LEU A 47 4.01 -8.50 -5.29
C LEU A 47 4.16 -9.56 -6.38
N ALA A 48 5.27 -9.51 -7.12
CA ALA A 48 5.57 -10.45 -8.20
C ALA A 48 7.01 -10.93 -8.14
N MET A 49 7.31 -12.06 -8.78
CA MET A 49 8.67 -12.63 -8.84
C MET A 49 9.63 -11.66 -9.51
N ALA A 50 10.74 -11.36 -8.86
CA ALA A 50 11.80 -10.53 -9.43
C ALA A 50 12.46 -11.25 -10.61
N LYS A 51 12.75 -10.52 -11.69
CA LYS A 51 13.49 -11.08 -12.84
C LYS A 51 14.97 -11.30 -12.53
N GLN A 52 15.52 -10.48 -11.65
CA GLN A 52 16.89 -10.60 -11.17
C GLN A 52 16.89 -10.58 -9.65
N ALA A 53 17.44 -11.63 -9.05
CA ALA A 53 17.70 -11.65 -7.62
C ALA A 53 18.70 -10.54 -7.26
N ASP A 54 18.53 -9.92 -6.09
CA ASP A 54 19.45 -8.92 -5.54
C ASP A 54 19.68 -7.64 -6.38
N GLN A 55 18.83 -7.36 -7.37
CA GLN A 55 18.89 -6.13 -8.17
C GLN A 55 18.80 -4.86 -7.28
N PHE A 56 18.02 -4.92 -6.22
CA PHE A 56 17.85 -3.83 -5.26
C PHE A 56 18.21 -4.28 -3.83
N PRO A 57 19.52 -4.36 -3.48
CA PRO A 57 19.93 -4.82 -2.15
C PRO A 57 19.29 -4.01 -1.03
N GLY A 58 18.56 -4.69 -0.15
CA GLY A 58 17.89 -4.10 0.98
C GLY A 58 16.48 -3.54 0.69
N VAL A 59 15.91 -3.73 -0.51
CA VAL A 59 14.49 -3.44 -0.80
C VAL A 59 13.61 -4.59 -0.34
N ASN A 60 13.96 -5.82 -0.69
CA ASN A 60 13.17 -7.03 -0.43
C ASN A 60 13.96 -8.12 0.32
N PRO A 61 14.50 -7.86 1.52
CA PRO A 61 15.34 -8.84 2.21
C PRO A 61 14.55 -10.13 2.51
N GLY A 62 15.18 -11.27 2.18
CA GLY A 62 14.64 -12.59 2.49
C GLY A 62 13.47 -13.05 1.60
N THR A 63 13.22 -12.39 0.47
CA THR A 63 12.19 -12.80 -0.51
C THR A 63 12.68 -12.59 -1.93
N ASP A 64 12.22 -13.45 -2.83
CA ASP A 64 12.43 -13.38 -4.28
C ASP A 64 11.39 -12.47 -5.00
N ARG A 65 10.48 -11.83 -4.24
CA ARG A 65 9.44 -10.97 -4.77
C ARG A 65 9.76 -9.51 -4.55
N LEU A 66 9.44 -8.69 -5.55
CA LEU A 66 9.43 -7.24 -5.45
C LEU A 66 7.98 -6.74 -5.43
N GLY A 67 7.72 -5.72 -4.63
CA GLY A 67 6.47 -4.97 -4.69
C GLY A 67 6.63 -3.80 -5.66
N VAL A 68 5.98 -3.86 -6.82
CA VAL A 68 5.97 -2.77 -7.81
C VAL A 68 4.64 -2.07 -7.82
N MET A 69 4.63 -0.76 -8.08
CA MET A 69 3.43 0.05 -8.23
C MET A 69 3.64 1.13 -9.27
N LEU A 70 2.55 1.66 -9.82
CA LEU A 70 2.55 2.77 -10.78
C LEU A 70 2.04 4.06 -10.13
N PRO A 71 2.40 5.24 -10.68
CA PRO A 71 1.92 6.51 -10.20
C PRO A 71 0.38 6.58 -10.20
N TYR A 72 -0.20 7.08 -9.11
CA TYR A 72 -1.65 7.22 -8.95
C TYR A 72 -2.08 8.62 -8.50
N THR A 73 -1.11 9.48 -8.21
CA THR A 73 -1.37 10.89 -7.89
C THR A 73 -0.64 11.81 -8.88
N PRO A 74 -1.19 13.01 -9.16
CA PRO A 74 -0.52 13.98 -10.03
C PRO A 74 0.92 14.29 -9.58
N ILE A 75 1.16 14.39 -8.28
CA ILE A 75 2.50 14.71 -7.75
C ILE A 75 3.53 13.62 -8.07
N GLN A 76 3.14 12.34 -8.09
CA GLN A 76 4.06 11.25 -8.45
C GLN A 76 4.47 11.34 -9.92
N HIS A 77 3.55 11.68 -10.83
CA HIS A 77 3.86 11.94 -12.23
C HIS A 77 4.80 13.14 -12.37
N LEU A 78 4.47 14.25 -11.70
CA LEU A 78 5.28 15.48 -11.75
C LEU A 78 6.70 15.28 -11.21
N ILE A 79 6.90 14.39 -10.21
CA ILE A 79 8.24 14.06 -9.72
C ILE A 79 9.08 13.40 -10.82
N PHE A 80 8.53 12.42 -11.54
CA PHE A 80 9.25 11.79 -12.65
C PHE A 80 9.54 12.79 -13.78
N ASP A 81 8.58 13.63 -14.16
CA ASP A 81 8.76 14.65 -15.17
C ASP A 81 9.82 15.69 -14.76
N ALA A 82 9.80 16.15 -13.51
CA ALA A 82 10.79 17.08 -12.99
C ALA A 82 12.21 16.49 -13.00
N CYS A 83 12.36 15.22 -12.66
CA CYS A 83 13.65 14.53 -12.73
C CYS A 83 14.19 14.47 -14.17
N GLU A 84 13.32 14.36 -15.17
CA GLU A 84 13.72 14.36 -16.58
C GLU A 84 14.14 15.76 -17.08
N GLN A 85 13.40 16.80 -16.65
CA GLN A 85 13.64 18.19 -17.07
C GLN A 85 14.89 18.83 -16.44
N LEU A 86 15.30 18.38 -15.26
CA LEU A 86 16.40 18.99 -14.50
C LEU A 86 17.79 18.51 -14.94
N ASP A 87 17.92 17.89 -16.11
CA ASP A 87 19.18 17.31 -16.62
C ASP A 87 19.85 16.35 -15.61
N CYS A 88 19.03 15.87 -14.70
CA CYS A 88 19.42 14.85 -13.73
C CYS A 88 19.50 13.49 -14.43
N GLN A 89 20.25 12.57 -13.88
CA GLN A 89 20.21 11.19 -14.33
C GLN A 89 18.75 10.70 -14.33
N ARG A 90 18.27 10.16 -15.47
CA ARG A 90 16.91 9.64 -15.60
C ARG A 90 16.56 8.72 -14.45
N VAL A 91 15.47 9.04 -13.75
CA VAL A 91 14.95 8.27 -12.64
C VAL A 91 13.72 7.50 -13.11
N ASP A 92 13.84 6.19 -13.19
CA ASP A 92 12.74 5.31 -13.61
C ASP A 92 12.06 4.60 -12.44
N VAL A 93 12.74 4.53 -11.27
CA VAL A 93 12.26 3.81 -10.09
C VAL A 93 12.55 4.58 -8.82
N LEU A 94 11.54 4.70 -7.94
CA LEU A 94 11.67 5.27 -6.60
C LEU A 94 11.32 4.24 -5.53
N VAL A 95 12.09 4.22 -4.44
CA VAL A 95 11.74 3.40 -3.27
C VAL A 95 10.62 4.08 -2.49
N MET A 96 9.49 3.38 -2.32
CA MET A 96 8.32 3.90 -1.63
C MET A 96 8.09 3.22 -0.29
N THR A 97 7.67 4.01 0.67
CA THR A 97 7.23 3.54 1.99
C THR A 97 6.18 4.49 2.55
N SER A 98 5.28 3.98 3.37
CA SER A 98 4.28 4.78 4.08
C SER A 98 4.94 5.81 5.01
N ALA A 99 4.36 7.00 5.12
CA ALA A 99 4.81 8.04 6.05
C ALA A 99 4.27 7.74 7.46
N ASN A 100 4.97 6.89 8.20
CA ASN A 100 4.66 6.55 9.59
C ASN A 100 5.92 6.13 10.33
N ILE A 101 5.91 6.22 11.63
CA ILE A 101 6.83 5.49 12.51
C ILE A 101 6.38 4.03 12.56
N SER A 102 7.30 3.10 12.72
CA SER A 102 6.98 1.66 12.72
C SER A 102 5.79 1.32 13.62
N ASN A 103 4.81 0.64 13.03
CA ASN A 103 3.58 0.19 13.68
C ASN A 103 2.62 1.30 14.17
N GLU A 104 2.85 2.55 13.83
CA GLU A 104 1.91 3.64 14.06
C GLU A 104 1.02 3.88 12.82
N PRO A 105 -0.15 4.55 12.99
CA PRO A 105 -0.96 5.02 11.86
C PRO A 105 -0.19 5.94 10.93
N LEU A 106 -0.69 6.09 9.69
CA LEU A 106 -0.11 6.99 8.69
C LEU A 106 -0.19 8.45 9.16
N ILE A 107 0.91 9.16 9.05
CA ILE A 107 0.96 10.61 9.24
C ILE A 107 0.34 11.26 8.00
N HIS A 108 -0.72 12.06 8.20
CA HIS A 108 -1.43 12.74 7.13
C HIS A 108 -1.63 14.24 7.35
N LYS A 109 -1.34 14.75 8.56
CA LYS A 109 -1.36 16.18 8.86
C LYS A 109 0.03 16.78 8.65
N ASN A 110 0.09 17.96 8.01
CA ASN A 110 1.36 18.64 7.74
C ASN A 110 2.14 18.95 9.02
N THR A 111 1.46 19.37 10.09
CA THR A 111 2.06 19.63 11.41
C THR A 111 2.76 18.40 11.96
N ASP A 112 2.08 17.26 11.94
CA ASP A 112 2.60 16.01 12.46
C ASP A 112 3.78 15.50 11.60
N ALA A 113 3.71 15.74 10.28
CA ALA A 113 4.80 15.40 9.36
C ALA A 113 6.07 16.22 9.68
N LEU A 114 5.94 17.52 9.93
CA LEU A 114 7.07 18.38 10.29
C LEU A 114 7.69 17.95 11.63
N GLU A 115 6.87 17.55 12.60
CA GLU A 115 7.34 17.13 13.91
C GLU A 115 8.03 15.76 13.89
N HIS A 116 7.39 14.78 13.25
CA HIS A 116 7.80 13.37 13.38
C HIS A 116 8.69 12.87 12.24
N MET A 117 8.70 13.53 11.07
CA MET A 117 9.51 13.12 9.91
C MET A 117 10.84 13.86 9.77
N ALA A 118 11.06 14.96 10.50
CA ALA A 118 12.28 15.76 10.40
C ALA A 118 13.58 14.98 10.63
N GLY A 119 13.55 13.92 11.44
CA GLY A 119 14.71 13.03 11.67
C GLY A 119 14.85 11.90 10.66
N ILE A 120 13.87 11.70 9.77
CA ILE A 120 13.80 10.56 8.84
C ILE A 120 14.04 10.99 7.39
N CYS A 121 13.59 12.19 7.01
CA CYS A 121 13.70 12.71 5.64
C CYS A 121 14.54 13.99 5.60
N ASP A 122 15.14 14.25 4.45
CA ASP A 122 15.95 15.45 4.20
C ASP A 122 15.08 16.62 3.70
N ALA A 123 13.88 16.33 3.16
CA ALA A 123 12.91 17.31 2.68
C ALA A 123 11.48 16.78 2.82
N ILE A 124 10.51 17.70 2.97
CA ILE A 124 9.08 17.42 2.99
C ILE A 124 8.42 18.26 1.91
N LEU A 125 7.79 17.60 0.95
CA LEU A 125 6.91 18.24 -0.03
C LEU A 125 5.47 18.11 0.48
N TRP A 126 4.81 19.22 0.70
CA TRP A 126 3.48 19.27 1.26
C TRP A 126 2.53 20.11 0.40
N HIS A 127 1.24 20.06 0.68
CA HIS A 127 0.21 20.87 0.05
C HIS A 127 -0.80 21.35 1.11
N ASP A 128 -1.57 22.36 0.78
CA ASP A 128 -2.58 22.99 1.65
C ASP A 128 -3.95 22.28 1.65
N ARG A 129 -4.16 21.34 0.73
CA ARG A 129 -5.38 20.52 0.70
C ARG A 129 -5.35 19.51 1.84
N GLU A 130 -6.35 19.55 2.71
CA GLU A 130 -6.48 18.62 3.82
C GLU A 130 -6.64 17.16 3.35
N ILE A 131 -5.93 16.25 4.01
CA ILE A 131 -6.12 14.81 3.88
C ILE A 131 -7.08 14.37 4.99
N VAL A 132 -8.34 14.19 4.66
CA VAL A 132 -9.40 13.87 5.63
C VAL A 132 -9.19 12.49 6.25
N ARG A 133 -8.75 11.51 5.47
CA ARG A 133 -8.47 10.14 5.93
C ARG A 133 -7.18 9.62 5.32
N SER A 134 -6.34 9.05 6.16
CA SER A 134 -5.18 8.30 5.71
C SER A 134 -5.60 6.91 5.27
N VAL A 135 -5.13 6.47 4.12
CA VAL A 135 -5.41 5.12 3.58
C VAL A 135 -4.12 4.50 3.07
N ASP A 136 -3.82 3.31 3.54
CA ASP A 136 -2.70 2.50 3.04
C ASP A 136 -2.88 2.11 1.56
N ASP A 137 -1.78 1.77 0.91
CA ASP A 137 -1.82 1.16 -0.41
C ASP A 137 -2.35 -0.26 -0.34
N SER A 138 -3.20 -0.64 -1.28
CA SER A 138 -3.60 -2.04 -1.46
C SER A 138 -2.44 -2.87 -1.96
N VAL A 139 -2.37 -4.12 -1.51
CA VAL A 139 -1.33 -5.06 -1.88
C VAL A 139 -1.97 -6.30 -2.48
N LEU A 140 -1.61 -6.60 -3.71
CA LEU A 140 -1.97 -7.82 -4.41
C LEU A 140 -0.72 -8.69 -4.59
N MET A 141 -0.90 -10.00 -4.61
CA MET A 141 0.17 -10.94 -4.89
C MET A 141 -0.20 -11.80 -6.09
N SER A 142 0.65 -11.79 -7.10
CA SER A 142 0.57 -12.68 -8.24
C SER A 142 1.23 -14.01 -7.89
N MET A 143 0.51 -15.10 -8.06
CA MET A 143 0.98 -16.46 -7.80
C MET A 143 0.64 -17.38 -8.95
N GLN A 144 1.64 -18.10 -9.44
CA GLN A 144 1.43 -19.25 -10.31
C GLN A 144 1.20 -20.47 -9.41
N ILE A 145 0.08 -21.16 -9.58
CA ILE A 145 -0.24 -22.38 -8.83
C ILE A 145 -0.14 -23.57 -9.80
N GLU A 146 0.98 -24.28 -9.76
CA GLU A 146 1.27 -25.43 -10.63
C GLU A 146 1.02 -25.11 -12.12
N GLU A 147 0.35 -25.99 -12.84
CA GLU A 147 -0.02 -25.81 -14.24
C GLU A 147 -1.33 -25.01 -14.45
N ARG A 148 -1.88 -24.44 -13.38
CA ARG A 148 -3.13 -23.66 -13.44
C ARG A 148 -2.87 -22.21 -13.84
N GLU A 149 -3.96 -21.51 -14.17
CA GLU A 149 -3.90 -20.07 -14.42
C GLU A 149 -3.36 -19.32 -13.20
N GLU A 150 -2.69 -18.19 -13.47
CA GLU A 150 -2.22 -17.28 -12.42
C GLU A 150 -3.38 -16.82 -11.56
N VAL A 151 -3.16 -16.82 -10.25
CA VAL A 151 -4.09 -16.28 -9.25
C VAL A 151 -3.55 -14.98 -8.68
N ILE A 152 -4.38 -13.95 -8.64
CA ILE A 152 -4.05 -12.68 -7.98
C ILE A 152 -4.80 -12.63 -6.65
N LEU A 153 -4.04 -12.68 -5.55
CA LEU A 153 -4.56 -12.68 -4.20
C LEU A 153 -4.49 -11.27 -3.57
N PRO A 154 -5.59 -10.74 -3.02
CA PRO A 154 -5.55 -9.52 -2.25
C PRO A 154 -4.95 -9.79 -0.86
N MET A 155 -3.70 -9.39 -0.66
CA MET A 155 -3.00 -9.48 0.62
C MET A 155 -3.42 -8.36 1.59
N ARG A 156 -3.80 -7.21 1.04
CA ARG A 156 -4.33 -6.06 1.78
C ARG A 156 -5.30 -5.29 0.88
N ARG A 157 -6.54 -5.14 1.36
CA ARG A 157 -7.54 -4.28 0.71
C ARG A 157 -7.56 -2.93 1.41
N ALA A 158 -7.22 -1.88 0.69
CA ALA A 158 -7.17 -0.50 1.18
C ALA A 158 -7.51 0.46 0.01
N ARG A 159 -6.65 1.39 -0.34
CA ARG A 159 -6.87 2.37 -1.39
C ARG A 159 -7.35 1.71 -2.70
N GLY A 160 -8.48 2.20 -3.22
CA GLY A 160 -9.10 1.75 -4.47
C GLY A 160 -9.98 0.51 -4.34
N PHE A 161 -9.88 -0.27 -3.25
CA PHE A 161 -10.72 -1.45 -2.99
C PHE A 161 -11.79 -1.19 -1.94
N VAL A 162 -11.56 -0.25 -1.04
CA VAL A 162 -12.54 0.14 -0.02
C VAL A 162 -13.07 1.53 -0.33
N PRO A 163 -14.35 1.79 -0.04
CA PRO A 163 -15.37 0.98 0.64
C PRO A 163 -16.22 0.09 -0.27
N ALA A 164 -15.69 -0.41 -1.39
CA ALA A 164 -16.47 -1.26 -2.29
C ALA A 164 -17.00 -2.51 -1.56
N THR A 165 -18.30 -2.76 -1.72
CA THR A 165 -18.97 -3.89 -1.10
C THR A 165 -18.60 -5.21 -1.74
N LEU A 166 -18.54 -6.27 -0.93
CA LEU A 166 -18.40 -7.65 -1.36
C LEU A 166 -19.74 -8.37 -1.23
N PRO A 167 -20.15 -9.19 -2.22
CA PRO A 167 -21.37 -9.97 -2.12
C PRO A 167 -21.18 -11.14 -1.15
N LEU A 168 -22.23 -11.45 -0.38
CA LEU A 168 -22.36 -12.70 0.37
C LEU A 168 -23.22 -13.68 -0.42
N PRO A 169 -22.94 -15.00 -0.33
CA PRO A 169 -23.77 -16.02 -0.96
C PRO A 169 -25.20 -16.06 -0.42
N THR A 170 -25.38 -15.70 0.85
CA THR A 170 -26.66 -15.70 1.56
C THR A 170 -26.87 -14.38 2.28
N SER A 171 -28.12 -13.94 2.39
CA SER A 171 -28.47 -12.76 3.19
C SER A 171 -28.45 -13.08 4.68
N VAL A 172 -27.97 -12.12 5.48
CA VAL A 172 -28.05 -12.18 6.94
C VAL A 172 -29.34 -11.55 7.44
N ALA A 173 -29.96 -12.16 8.44
CA ALA A 173 -31.21 -11.64 9.01
C ALA A 173 -31.00 -10.39 9.87
N THR A 174 -29.81 -10.27 10.48
CA THR A 174 -29.46 -9.14 11.35
C THR A 174 -28.09 -8.58 10.93
N PRO A 175 -27.97 -7.25 10.81
CA PRO A 175 -26.68 -6.64 10.59
C PRO A 175 -25.67 -7.01 11.66
N GLY A 176 -24.40 -7.20 11.29
CA GLY A 176 -23.34 -7.58 12.18
C GLY A 176 -22.06 -6.80 11.96
N LEU A 177 -21.33 -6.53 13.05
CA LEU A 177 -20.02 -5.94 13.03
C LEU A 177 -18.97 -7.01 13.38
N CYS A 178 -17.99 -7.20 12.49
CA CYS A 178 -16.87 -8.11 12.70
C CYS A 178 -15.61 -7.27 12.93
N VAL A 179 -15.00 -7.40 14.10
CA VAL A 179 -13.92 -6.49 14.53
C VAL A 179 -12.50 -7.03 14.25
N GLY A 180 -12.39 -8.23 13.68
CA GLY A 180 -11.09 -8.83 13.31
C GLY A 180 -10.23 -9.24 14.51
N GLY A 181 -8.97 -9.55 14.23
CA GLY A 181 -7.95 -9.90 15.23
C GLY A 181 -7.07 -8.70 15.59
N GLU A 182 -6.14 -8.91 16.52
CA GLU A 182 -5.21 -7.88 16.99
C GLU A 182 -4.20 -7.46 15.90
N LEU A 183 -3.70 -8.42 15.12
CA LEU A 183 -2.68 -8.18 14.09
C LEU A 183 -3.32 -8.04 12.73
N LYS A 184 -2.80 -7.10 11.91
CA LYS A 184 -3.29 -6.81 10.55
C LYS A 184 -4.80 -6.55 10.52
N ASN A 185 -5.27 -5.85 11.52
CA ASN A 185 -6.70 -5.63 11.78
C ASN A 185 -7.41 -4.96 10.60
N THR A 186 -8.64 -5.39 10.40
CA THR A 186 -9.64 -4.83 9.49
C THR A 186 -11.02 -5.11 10.09
N VAL A 187 -11.90 -4.12 10.06
CA VAL A 187 -13.28 -4.23 10.53
C VAL A 187 -14.19 -4.50 9.33
N ALA A 188 -15.27 -5.24 9.53
CA ALA A 188 -16.27 -5.49 8.51
C ALA A 188 -17.68 -5.25 9.05
N LEU A 189 -18.49 -4.51 8.30
CA LEU A 189 -19.93 -4.39 8.51
C LEU A 189 -20.66 -5.30 7.53
N VAL A 190 -21.47 -6.19 8.06
CA VAL A 190 -22.30 -7.12 7.28
C VAL A 190 -23.74 -6.64 7.34
N ARG A 191 -24.38 -6.48 6.19
CA ARG A 191 -25.79 -6.13 6.10
C ARG A 191 -26.40 -6.76 4.86
N ASP A 192 -27.58 -7.37 5.03
CA ASP A 192 -28.27 -8.09 3.96
C ASP A 192 -27.32 -9.13 3.31
N ASN A 193 -27.09 -9.03 2.01
CA ASN A 193 -26.16 -9.89 1.26
C ASN A 193 -24.83 -9.20 0.92
N LYS A 194 -24.42 -8.20 1.70
CA LYS A 194 -23.24 -7.39 1.45
C LYS A 194 -22.32 -7.31 2.66
N VAL A 195 -21.01 -7.26 2.37
CA VAL A 195 -19.96 -6.94 3.36
C VAL A 195 -19.28 -5.67 2.93
N ILE A 196 -19.14 -4.73 3.84
CA ILE A 196 -18.29 -3.54 3.69
C ILE A 196 -17.07 -3.76 4.59
N LEU A 197 -15.89 -3.87 3.99
CA LEU A 197 -14.64 -3.91 4.74
C LEU A 197 -14.12 -2.50 4.97
N SER A 198 -13.56 -2.26 6.15
CA SER A 198 -12.74 -1.06 6.37
C SER A 198 -11.44 -1.17 5.56
N HIS A 199 -10.75 -0.04 5.42
CA HIS A 199 -9.34 -0.08 5.05
C HIS A 199 -8.52 -0.78 6.13
N HIS A 200 -7.29 -1.18 5.77
CA HIS A 200 -6.36 -1.80 6.70
C HIS A 200 -6.03 -0.87 7.87
N ILE A 201 -6.25 -1.34 9.10
CA ILE A 201 -5.96 -0.59 10.33
C ILE A 201 -4.53 -0.92 10.80
N GLY A 202 -4.15 -2.17 10.72
CA GLY A 202 -2.83 -2.65 11.16
C GLY A 202 -2.86 -3.33 12.52
N ASP A 203 -1.72 -3.30 13.21
CA ASP A 203 -1.56 -4.00 14.49
C ASP A 203 -2.05 -3.09 15.64
N LEU A 204 -2.94 -3.61 16.50
CA LEU A 204 -3.58 -2.86 17.58
C LEU A 204 -2.74 -2.78 18.86
N THR A 205 -1.45 -3.09 18.79
CA THR A 205 -0.53 -3.12 19.94
C THR A 205 -0.20 -1.74 20.51
N HIS A 206 -0.47 -0.67 19.75
CA HIS A 206 -0.20 0.72 20.18
C HIS A 206 -1.49 1.50 20.44
N THR A 207 -1.49 2.34 21.45
CA THR A 207 -2.64 3.18 21.83
C THR A 207 -3.20 4.00 20.65
N LYS A 208 -2.34 4.58 19.82
CA LYS A 208 -2.75 5.32 18.61
C LYS A 208 -3.50 4.44 17.62
N SER A 209 -3.03 3.21 17.39
CA SER A 209 -3.69 2.25 16.49
C SER A 209 -5.03 1.80 17.06
N TYR A 210 -5.14 1.64 18.36
CA TYR A 210 -6.40 1.29 19.03
C TYR A 210 -7.44 2.42 18.93
N HIS A 211 -7.04 3.68 19.15
CA HIS A 211 -7.95 4.82 18.94
C HIS A 211 -8.38 4.92 17.48
N TYR A 212 -7.48 4.67 16.53
CA TYR A 212 -7.81 4.67 15.12
C TYR A 212 -8.81 3.54 14.77
N PHE A 213 -8.65 2.36 15.36
CA PHE A 213 -9.62 1.27 15.25
C PHE A 213 -11.01 1.67 15.75
N GLN A 214 -11.12 2.34 16.90
CA GLN A 214 -12.39 2.84 17.41
C GLN A 214 -13.04 3.83 16.45
N GLN A 215 -12.26 4.77 15.93
CA GLN A 215 -12.74 5.75 14.94
C GLN A 215 -13.24 5.07 13.66
N VAL A 216 -12.54 4.04 13.18
CA VAL A 216 -12.98 3.27 11.99
C VAL A 216 -14.31 2.57 12.22
N ILE A 217 -14.56 2.06 13.43
CA ILE A 217 -15.86 1.46 13.79
C ILE A 217 -16.96 2.54 13.75
N GLU A 218 -16.73 3.69 14.37
CA GLU A 218 -17.68 4.81 14.36
C GLU A 218 -17.99 5.30 12.94
N ASP A 219 -16.98 5.30 12.06
CA ASP A 219 -17.14 5.71 10.65
C ASP A 219 -17.94 4.69 9.81
N LEU A 220 -17.99 3.41 10.21
CA LEU A 220 -18.69 2.35 9.50
C LEU A 220 -20.15 2.19 9.97
N CYS A 221 -20.48 2.50 11.21
CA CYS A 221 -21.77 2.32 11.86
C CYS A 221 -22.63 3.58 11.84
#